data_07f5352fe5a31cf5ae1d73106cae4ffc
#
_entry.id   07f5352fe5a31cf5ae1d73106cae4ffc
#
_cell.length_a   1.000
_cell.length_b   1.000
_cell.length_c   1.000
_cell.angle_alpha   90.00
_cell.angle_beta   90.00
_cell.angle_gamma   90.00
#
_symmetry.space_group_name_H-M   'P 1'
#
loop_
_entity.id
_entity.type
_entity.pdbx_description
1 polymer ?
#
loop_
_entity_poly.entity_id
_entity_poly.type
_entity_poly.pdbx_seq_one_letter_code
_entity_poly.pdbx_strand_id
1 'polypeptide(L)'
;VYGEQYYHRFFGLVNYSYNIGKVHVVTLKNINYVGHKKYIEAITDADLDWLKHDLSFVPKGSLVFLNMHAAVWNSTEGEGNVRNAEELADALKDYQVHVLTGHTHYFQNNVMDAQLLEHNIGAACGAWWKSQVNRCGAPNGYLVMDVDGNQLKWHYKSTGHSIDYQMRVYGKGNMLSQPQYVVVNVWDWDPSCKVEWLQDGQAMGEMEKFVDVDEAYAASKGHKEGLTATGHLFRALPSSDAKSITVVFTNHFGEKYEQTVLISNPKVKTQIIAHRGYW
;
A
#
# COMPACT_ATOMS: atom_id res chain seq x y z
N VAL A 1 15.29 -10.61 22.48
CA VAL A 1 15.90 -11.53 23.37
C VAL A 1 14.89 -12.31 24.21
N TYR A 2 13.87 -11.67 24.82
CA TYR A 2 12.80 -12.36 25.54
C TYR A 2 11.42 -12.09 24.91
N GLY A 3 11.37 -11.60 23.67
CA GLY A 3 10.17 -11.06 23.04
C GLY A 3 8.97 -11.99 23.03
N GLU A 4 9.14 -13.22 22.55
CA GLU A 4 8.06 -14.20 22.51
C GLU A 4 7.59 -14.64 23.89
N GLN A 5 8.48 -14.80 24.88
CA GLN A 5 8.11 -15.21 26.23
C GLN A 5 7.20 -14.20 26.90
N TYR A 6 7.47 -12.90 26.75
CA TYR A 6 6.57 -11.86 27.25
C TYR A 6 5.26 -11.79 26.47
N TYR A 7 5.32 -11.95 25.15
CA TYR A 7 4.11 -12.01 24.33
C TYR A 7 3.19 -13.16 24.78
N HIS A 8 3.75 -14.38 24.88
CA HIS A 8 3.02 -15.56 25.35
C HIS A 8 2.39 -15.37 26.74
N ARG A 9 3.09 -14.68 27.62
CA ARG A 9 2.59 -14.43 28.98
C ARG A 9 1.35 -13.53 29.00
N PHE A 10 1.26 -12.54 28.11
CA PHE A 10 0.21 -11.51 28.14
C PHE A 10 -0.86 -11.70 27.06
N PHE A 11 -0.51 -12.26 25.92
CA PHE A 11 -1.36 -12.32 24.73
C PHE A 11 -1.65 -13.75 24.25
N GLY A 12 -0.97 -14.76 24.77
CA GLY A 12 -1.16 -16.15 24.36
C GLY A 12 -0.23 -16.58 23.22
N LEU A 13 -0.72 -17.43 22.33
CA LEU A 13 0.06 -17.96 21.23
C LEU A 13 0.34 -16.89 20.16
N VAL A 14 1.48 -16.98 19.48
CA VAL A 14 1.83 -16.11 18.37
C VAL A 14 1.11 -16.51 17.08
N ASN A 15 0.81 -17.80 16.92
CA ASN A 15 -0.01 -18.34 15.84
C ASN A 15 -1.38 -18.71 16.42
N TYR A 16 -2.43 -18.17 15.85
CA TYR A 16 -3.82 -18.44 16.26
C TYR A 16 -4.79 -18.09 15.15
N SER A 17 -5.99 -18.65 15.24
CA SER A 17 -7.10 -18.31 14.35
C SER A 17 -8.41 -18.14 15.13
N TYR A 18 -9.36 -17.46 14.52
CA TYR A 18 -10.72 -17.29 15.02
C TYR A 18 -11.65 -16.90 13.89
N ASN A 19 -12.96 -16.98 14.14
CA ASN A 19 -13.97 -16.55 13.18
C ASN A 19 -14.68 -15.29 13.65
N ILE A 20 -14.91 -14.35 12.72
CA ILE A 20 -15.81 -13.21 12.90
C ILE A 20 -16.92 -13.33 11.85
N GLY A 21 -18.13 -13.73 12.28
CA GLY A 21 -19.20 -14.04 11.35
C GLY A 21 -18.79 -15.16 10.40
N LYS A 22 -18.71 -14.86 9.10
CA LYS A 22 -18.29 -15.81 8.05
C LYS A 22 -16.80 -15.71 7.68
N VAL A 23 -16.08 -14.74 8.23
CA VAL A 23 -14.67 -14.53 7.95
C VAL A 23 -13.82 -15.38 8.87
N HIS A 24 -12.86 -16.09 8.30
CA HIS A 24 -11.82 -16.77 9.04
C HIS A 24 -10.59 -15.87 9.16
N VAL A 25 -10.12 -15.60 10.36
CA VAL A 25 -8.97 -14.74 10.63
C VAL A 25 -7.85 -15.56 11.21
N VAL A 26 -6.70 -15.52 10.55
CA VAL A 26 -5.48 -16.20 10.95
C VAL A 26 -4.41 -15.18 11.29
N THR A 27 -3.67 -15.39 12.36
CA THR A 27 -2.42 -14.68 12.65
C THR A 27 -1.28 -15.66 12.64
N LEU A 28 -0.25 -15.39 11.84
CA LEU A 28 0.88 -16.28 11.65
C LEU A 28 2.19 -15.50 11.79
N LYS A 29 3.10 -16.04 12.57
CA LYS A 29 4.44 -15.48 12.72
C LYS A 29 5.27 -15.73 11.46
N ASN A 30 5.94 -14.70 10.94
CA ASN A 30 6.88 -14.84 9.83
C ASN A 30 8.23 -14.12 10.07
N ILE A 31 8.48 -13.69 11.31
CA ILE A 31 9.78 -13.19 11.77
C ILE A 31 10.36 -14.16 12.80
N ASN A 32 11.51 -14.75 12.50
CA ASN A 32 12.19 -15.73 13.35
C ASN A 32 13.51 -15.15 13.86
N TYR A 33 13.55 -14.80 15.14
CA TYR A 33 14.73 -14.23 15.76
C TYR A 33 15.82 -15.29 15.96
N VAL A 34 17.01 -15.04 15.42
CA VAL A 34 18.16 -15.97 15.47
C VAL A 34 19.29 -15.50 16.40
N GLY A 35 19.08 -14.44 17.16
CA GLY A 35 20.07 -13.90 18.09
C GLY A 35 20.86 -12.72 17.53
N HIS A 36 21.59 -12.03 18.40
CA HIS A 36 22.47 -10.89 18.04
C HIS A 36 21.79 -9.80 17.17
N LYS A 37 20.51 -9.48 17.43
CA LYS A 37 19.67 -8.54 16.66
C LYS A 37 19.44 -8.97 15.20
N LYS A 38 19.61 -10.26 14.89
CA LYS A 38 19.31 -10.83 13.57
C LYS A 38 18.03 -11.63 13.61
N TYR A 39 17.33 -11.65 12.51
CA TYR A 39 16.12 -12.45 12.29
C TYR A 39 16.11 -12.99 10.85
N ILE A 40 15.26 -13.96 10.62
CA ILE A 40 14.98 -14.55 9.31
C ILE A 40 13.49 -14.35 9.04
N GLU A 41 13.15 -13.83 7.88
CA GLU A 41 11.79 -13.75 7.38
C GLU A 41 11.44 -15.09 6.72
N ALA A 42 10.64 -15.87 7.41
CA ALA A 42 10.24 -17.20 6.96
C ALA A 42 8.97 -17.68 7.65
N ILE A 43 8.14 -18.40 6.92
CA ILE A 43 7.10 -19.25 7.49
C ILE A 43 7.75 -20.63 7.70
N THR A 44 7.74 -21.13 8.94
CA THR A 44 8.33 -22.44 9.20
C THR A 44 7.45 -23.56 8.67
N ASP A 45 8.04 -24.74 8.40
CA ASP A 45 7.26 -25.88 7.95
C ASP A 45 6.18 -26.28 8.97
N ALA A 46 6.50 -26.15 10.28
CA ALA A 46 5.54 -26.43 11.36
C ALA A 46 4.38 -25.40 11.37
N ASP A 47 4.66 -24.12 11.12
CA ASP A 47 3.62 -23.08 11.04
C ASP A 47 2.73 -23.30 9.80
N LEU A 48 3.33 -23.74 8.69
CA LEU A 48 2.61 -24.05 7.46
C LEU A 48 1.73 -25.31 7.63
N ASP A 49 2.22 -26.34 8.28
CA ASP A 49 1.45 -27.56 8.58
C ASP A 49 0.28 -27.23 9.52
N TRP A 50 0.52 -26.38 10.52
CA TRP A 50 -0.54 -25.88 11.41
C TRP A 50 -1.61 -25.11 10.62
N LEU A 51 -1.20 -24.21 9.71
CA LEU A 51 -2.13 -23.44 8.87
C LEU A 51 -2.98 -24.37 7.98
N LYS A 52 -2.35 -25.35 7.32
CA LYS A 52 -3.08 -26.33 6.49
C LYS A 52 -4.09 -27.13 7.31
N HIS A 53 -3.72 -27.51 8.53
CA HIS A 53 -4.63 -28.19 9.44
C HIS A 53 -5.81 -27.29 9.86
N ASP A 54 -5.55 -26.05 10.26
CA ASP A 54 -6.56 -25.07 10.62
C ASP A 54 -7.54 -24.81 9.47
N LEU A 55 -7.02 -24.55 8.28
CA LEU A 55 -7.81 -24.33 7.07
C LEU A 55 -8.67 -25.54 6.66
N SER A 56 -8.29 -26.77 7.07
CA SER A 56 -9.08 -27.96 6.78
C SER A 56 -10.47 -27.95 7.43
N PHE A 57 -10.69 -27.12 8.44
CA PHE A 57 -11.99 -26.88 9.08
C PHE A 57 -12.78 -25.72 8.48
N VAL A 58 -12.19 -24.97 7.53
CA VAL A 58 -12.78 -23.80 6.90
C VAL A 58 -13.41 -24.20 5.58
N PRO A 59 -14.68 -23.86 5.29
CA PRO A 59 -15.30 -24.15 4.01
C PRO A 59 -14.52 -23.49 2.85
N LYS A 60 -14.28 -24.25 1.77
CA LYS A 60 -13.65 -23.71 0.57
C LYS A 60 -14.44 -22.52 0.01
N GLY A 61 -13.74 -21.52 -0.52
CA GLY A 61 -14.32 -20.26 -0.99
C GLY A 61 -14.64 -19.25 0.11
N SER A 62 -14.37 -19.58 1.40
CA SER A 62 -14.52 -18.61 2.49
C SER A 62 -13.53 -17.45 2.35
N LEU A 63 -13.92 -16.29 2.87
CA LEU A 63 -13.02 -15.15 3.04
C LEU A 63 -12.08 -15.42 4.23
N VAL A 64 -10.79 -15.33 3.96
CA VAL A 64 -9.71 -15.51 4.95
C VAL A 64 -8.86 -14.25 5.03
N PHE A 65 -8.69 -13.72 6.24
CA PHE A 65 -7.67 -12.73 6.54
C PHE A 65 -6.47 -13.41 7.17
N LEU A 66 -5.31 -13.27 6.55
CA LEU A 66 -4.04 -13.79 7.08
C LEU A 66 -3.16 -12.63 7.51
N ASN A 67 -2.98 -12.45 8.81
CA ASN A 67 -2.16 -11.39 9.39
C ASN A 67 -0.74 -11.90 9.62
N MET A 68 0.25 -11.20 9.10
CA MET A 68 1.67 -11.43 9.33
C MET A 68 2.41 -10.11 9.48
N HIS A 69 3.67 -10.14 9.93
CA HIS A 69 4.44 -8.89 10.10
C HIS A 69 5.19 -8.50 8.83
N ALA A 70 6.05 -9.37 8.30
CA ALA A 70 6.83 -9.08 7.09
C ALA A 70 6.03 -9.37 5.82
N ALA A 71 6.25 -8.55 4.78
CA ALA A 71 5.68 -8.79 3.47
C ALA A 71 6.14 -10.14 2.92
N VAL A 72 5.20 -10.92 2.38
CA VAL A 72 5.47 -12.27 1.87
C VAL A 72 6.05 -12.22 0.46
N TRP A 73 5.43 -11.43 -0.40
CA TRP A 73 5.83 -11.27 -1.80
C TRP A 73 6.46 -9.89 -2.01
N ASN A 74 7.76 -9.80 -1.78
CA ASN A 74 8.47 -8.52 -1.76
C ASN A 74 8.99 -8.16 -3.17
N SER A 75 8.13 -7.58 -3.98
CA SER A 75 8.44 -7.26 -5.38
C SER A 75 9.20 -5.95 -5.58
N THR A 76 9.24 -5.07 -4.57
CA THR A 76 9.71 -3.68 -4.74
C THR A 76 11.13 -3.42 -4.26
N GLU A 77 11.64 -4.19 -3.30
CA GLU A 77 12.94 -3.92 -2.70
C GLU A 77 14.06 -4.86 -3.18
N GLY A 78 13.74 -5.81 -4.04
CA GLY A 78 14.73 -6.80 -4.50
C GLY A 78 15.16 -7.78 -3.41
N GLU A 79 14.47 -7.80 -2.28
CA GLU A 79 14.78 -8.65 -1.13
C GLU A 79 14.18 -10.06 -1.26
N GLY A 80 13.63 -10.43 -2.40
CA GLY A 80 13.05 -11.74 -2.62
C GLY A 80 11.83 -12.04 -1.72
N ASN A 81 11.16 -13.14 -2.01
CA ASN A 81 10.00 -13.57 -1.23
C ASN A 81 10.43 -14.19 0.11
N VAL A 82 9.54 -14.11 1.10
CA VAL A 82 9.69 -14.85 2.35
C VAL A 82 9.84 -16.35 2.06
N ARG A 83 10.68 -17.05 2.83
CA ARG A 83 10.82 -18.50 2.66
C ARG A 83 9.49 -19.21 2.87
N ASN A 84 9.16 -20.17 2.01
CA ASN A 84 7.89 -20.90 1.94
C ASN A 84 6.70 -20.03 1.44
N ALA A 85 6.95 -18.96 0.68
CA ALA A 85 5.89 -18.13 0.11
C ALA A 85 5.05 -18.88 -0.94
N GLU A 86 5.67 -19.77 -1.72
CA GLU A 86 4.98 -20.58 -2.74
C GLU A 86 4.11 -21.64 -2.07
N GLU A 87 4.61 -22.32 -1.05
CA GLU A 87 3.88 -23.31 -0.26
C GLU A 87 2.70 -22.66 0.50
N LEU A 88 2.88 -21.42 0.93
CA LEU A 88 1.78 -20.63 1.52
C LEU A 88 0.70 -20.36 0.47
N ALA A 89 1.07 -19.89 -0.72
CA ALA A 89 0.10 -19.63 -1.79
C ALA A 89 -0.68 -20.91 -2.17
N ASP A 90 0.02 -22.07 -2.24
CA ASP A 90 -0.64 -23.35 -2.49
C ASP A 90 -1.61 -23.76 -1.37
N ALA A 91 -1.28 -23.49 -0.11
CA ALA A 91 -2.16 -23.77 1.02
C ALA A 91 -3.43 -22.89 1.01
N LEU A 92 -3.37 -21.71 0.42
CA LEU A 92 -4.44 -20.70 0.40
C LEU A 92 -5.33 -20.76 -0.86
N LYS A 93 -4.96 -21.49 -1.89
CA LYS A 93 -5.58 -21.47 -3.24
C LYS A 93 -7.08 -21.77 -3.31
N ASP A 94 -7.64 -22.43 -2.30
CA ASP A 94 -9.06 -22.79 -2.25
C ASP A 94 -9.94 -21.71 -1.57
N TYR A 95 -9.37 -20.58 -1.17
CA TYR A 95 -10.03 -19.54 -0.38
C TYR A 95 -9.93 -18.17 -1.06
N GLN A 96 -10.77 -17.23 -0.63
CA GLN A 96 -10.59 -15.81 -0.98
C GLN A 96 -9.72 -15.18 0.12
N VAL A 97 -8.49 -14.80 -0.20
CA VAL A 97 -7.50 -14.47 0.82
C VAL A 97 -7.01 -13.04 0.68
N HIS A 98 -7.06 -12.31 1.78
CA HIS A 98 -6.37 -11.05 1.95
C HIS A 98 -5.27 -11.22 3.00
N VAL A 99 -4.01 -11.13 2.56
CA VAL A 99 -2.84 -11.19 3.43
C VAL A 99 -2.49 -9.78 3.87
N LEU A 100 -2.46 -9.53 5.18
CA LEU A 100 -2.20 -8.22 5.76
C LEU A 100 -0.81 -8.23 6.37
N THR A 101 0.10 -7.46 5.78
CA THR A 101 1.49 -7.35 6.18
C THR A 101 1.93 -5.90 6.36
N GLY A 102 3.16 -5.67 6.82
CA GLY A 102 3.75 -4.37 7.02
C GLY A 102 5.27 -4.43 6.93
N HIS A 103 5.99 -4.03 7.99
CA HIS A 103 7.45 -4.12 8.16
C HIS A 103 8.26 -3.17 7.26
N THR A 104 7.99 -3.14 5.98
CA THR A 104 8.77 -2.40 4.98
C THR A 104 8.61 -0.88 5.08
N HIS A 105 7.61 -0.38 5.82
CA HIS A 105 7.20 1.03 5.82
C HIS A 105 6.93 1.56 4.40
N TYR A 106 6.31 0.73 3.60
CA TYR A 106 5.97 0.96 2.21
C TYR A 106 4.57 0.40 1.98
N PHE A 107 3.69 1.13 1.33
CA PHE A 107 2.37 0.61 0.96
C PHE A 107 2.43 -0.03 -0.43
N GLN A 108 1.90 -1.23 -0.56
CA GLN A 108 1.79 -1.93 -1.84
C GLN A 108 0.72 -3.01 -1.80
N ASN A 109 -0.07 -3.10 -2.87
CA ASN A 109 -0.93 -4.24 -3.15
C ASN A 109 -0.21 -5.20 -4.10
N ASN A 110 0.03 -6.43 -3.65
CA ASN A 110 0.58 -7.52 -4.44
C ASN A 110 -0.57 -8.44 -4.87
N VAL A 111 -1.06 -8.28 -6.09
CA VAL A 111 -2.09 -9.13 -6.67
C VAL A 111 -1.43 -10.40 -7.21
N MET A 112 -1.56 -11.51 -6.47
CA MET A 112 -0.98 -12.79 -6.86
C MET A 112 -1.86 -13.50 -7.89
N ASP A 113 -3.17 -13.52 -7.63
CA ASP A 113 -4.19 -14.00 -8.57
C ASP A 113 -5.55 -13.38 -8.22
N ALA A 114 -6.64 -13.91 -8.79
CA ALA A 114 -7.99 -13.41 -8.56
C ALA A 114 -8.52 -13.65 -7.13
N GLN A 115 -7.87 -14.49 -6.35
CA GLN A 115 -8.32 -14.91 -5.01
C GLN A 115 -7.30 -14.57 -3.91
N LEU A 116 -6.06 -14.26 -4.26
CA LEU A 116 -4.96 -14.01 -3.33
C LEU A 116 -4.38 -12.62 -3.55
N LEU A 117 -4.60 -11.74 -2.60
CA LEU A 117 -4.09 -10.37 -2.58
C LEU A 117 -3.35 -10.10 -1.28
N GLU A 118 -2.09 -9.66 -1.36
CA GLU A 118 -1.37 -9.15 -0.21
C GLU A 118 -1.46 -7.62 -0.17
N HIS A 119 -1.86 -7.10 0.99
CA HIS A 119 -1.74 -5.70 1.35
C HIS A 119 -0.52 -5.52 2.25
N ASN A 120 0.61 -5.09 1.69
CA ASN A 120 1.73 -4.63 2.47
C ASN A 120 1.44 -3.19 2.92
N ILE A 121 0.99 -3.02 4.15
CA ILE A 121 0.39 -1.78 4.65
C ILE A 121 1.48 -0.82 5.11
N GLY A 122 1.38 0.43 4.68
CA GLY A 122 2.25 1.50 5.12
C GLY A 122 2.16 1.72 6.64
N ALA A 123 3.27 2.14 7.24
CA ALA A 123 3.36 2.36 8.67
C ALA A 123 2.65 3.65 9.11
N ALA A 124 1.92 3.59 10.21
CA ALA A 124 1.32 4.76 10.85
C ALA A 124 2.38 5.75 11.37
N CYS A 125 3.63 5.31 11.57
CA CYS A 125 4.78 6.14 11.95
C CYS A 125 5.59 6.64 10.74
N GLY A 126 5.18 6.34 9.51
CA GLY A 126 5.90 6.66 8.29
C GLY A 126 7.29 6.01 8.22
N ALA A 127 8.19 6.62 7.45
CA ALA A 127 9.56 6.12 7.31
C ALA A 127 10.39 6.41 8.57
N TRP A 128 10.27 5.55 9.60
CA TRP A 128 11.05 5.56 10.83
C TRP A 128 10.83 6.78 11.75
N TRP A 129 9.58 7.07 12.13
CA TRP A 129 9.22 8.08 13.14
C TRP A 129 9.68 9.53 12.85
N LYS A 130 10.37 9.75 11.75
CA LYS A 130 10.94 11.05 11.35
C LYS A 130 10.35 11.58 10.05
N SER A 131 9.30 10.95 9.55
CA SER A 131 8.66 11.31 8.29
C SER A 131 7.14 11.29 8.46
N GLN A 132 6.46 12.19 7.76
CA GLN A 132 5.00 12.17 7.64
C GLN A 132 4.53 11.32 6.44
N VAL A 133 5.46 10.67 5.77
CA VAL A 133 5.21 9.78 4.65
C VAL A 133 5.99 8.49 4.81
N ASN A 134 5.48 7.44 4.21
CA ASN A 134 6.13 6.15 4.05
C ASN A 134 7.20 6.21 2.94
N ARG A 135 7.98 5.15 2.77
CA ARG A 135 9.05 5.06 1.77
C ARG A 135 8.52 5.16 0.32
N CYS A 136 7.28 4.79 0.08
CA CYS A 136 6.59 4.97 -1.21
C CYS A 136 5.97 6.37 -1.39
N GLY A 137 6.10 7.27 -0.43
CA GLY A 137 5.50 8.60 -0.45
C GLY A 137 4.04 8.66 0.03
N ALA A 138 3.38 7.53 0.24
CA ALA A 138 2.06 7.51 0.85
C ALA A 138 2.12 8.12 2.26
N PRO A 139 1.14 8.95 2.67
CA PRO A 139 1.08 9.50 4.02
C PRO A 139 1.11 8.41 5.10
N ASN A 140 1.45 8.75 6.33
CA ASN A 140 1.23 7.88 7.47
C ASN A 140 -0.24 7.50 7.53
N GLY A 141 -0.54 6.22 7.73
CA GLY A 141 -1.92 5.78 7.65
C GLY A 141 -2.10 4.31 7.98
N TYR A 142 -3.27 3.81 7.64
CA TYR A 142 -3.70 2.44 7.87
C TYR A 142 -4.76 2.05 6.83
N LEU A 143 -5.01 0.77 6.69
CA LEU A 143 -6.07 0.25 5.84
C LEU A 143 -7.35 0.08 6.66
N VAL A 144 -8.47 0.52 6.12
CA VAL A 144 -9.81 0.23 6.65
C VAL A 144 -10.47 -0.79 5.73
N MET A 145 -11.00 -1.84 6.32
CA MET A 145 -11.67 -2.92 5.60
C MET A 145 -13.11 -3.08 6.13
N ASP A 146 -14.06 -3.00 5.22
CA ASP A 146 -15.49 -3.19 5.49
C ASP A 146 -15.92 -4.53 4.92
N VAL A 147 -16.48 -5.41 5.76
CA VAL A 147 -16.88 -6.77 5.38
C VAL A 147 -18.39 -6.95 5.57
N ASP A 148 -19.06 -7.36 4.50
CA ASP A 148 -20.45 -7.81 4.52
C ASP A 148 -20.57 -9.21 3.91
N GLY A 149 -20.72 -10.22 4.78
CA GLY A 149 -20.68 -11.62 4.37
C GLY A 149 -19.32 -12.03 3.79
N ASN A 150 -19.25 -12.28 2.48
CA ASN A 150 -18.03 -12.55 1.73
C ASN A 150 -17.61 -11.35 0.85
N GLN A 151 -18.34 -10.24 0.93
CA GLN A 151 -17.98 -9.04 0.20
C GLN A 151 -17.04 -8.21 1.05
N LEU A 152 -15.95 -7.75 0.46
CA LEU A 152 -14.95 -6.92 1.09
C LEU A 152 -14.76 -5.65 0.28
N LYS A 153 -14.74 -4.51 0.98
CA LYS A 153 -14.23 -3.25 0.46
C LYS A 153 -13.13 -2.74 1.38
N TRP A 154 -12.17 -2.02 0.81
CA TRP A 154 -11.11 -1.40 1.60
C TRP A 154 -10.72 -0.05 1.02
N HIS A 155 -10.06 0.74 1.84
CA HIS A 155 -9.43 1.98 1.41
C HIS A 155 -8.25 2.33 2.34
N TYR A 156 -7.27 3.01 1.78
CA TYR A 156 -6.19 3.56 2.59
C TYR A 156 -6.67 4.81 3.32
N LYS A 157 -6.53 4.84 4.64
CA LYS A 157 -6.89 5.98 5.48
C LYS A 157 -5.64 6.71 5.94
N SER A 158 -5.34 7.85 5.30
CA SER A 158 -4.27 8.75 5.72
C SER A 158 -4.58 9.40 7.06
N THR A 159 -3.66 9.31 8.02
CA THR A 159 -3.81 9.90 9.36
C THR A 159 -3.93 11.42 9.24
N GLY A 160 -4.96 12.00 9.88
CA GLY A 160 -5.21 13.45 9.87
C GLY A 160 -5.85 13.99 8.59
N HIS A 161 -6.17 13.14 7.60
CA HIS A 161 -6.83 13.54 6.36
C HIS A 161 -8.22 12.89 6.23
N SER A 162 -9.07 13.43 5.35
CA SER A 162 -10.34 12.78 5.00
C SER A 162 -10.09 11.47 4.22
N ILE A 163 -11.13 10.64 4.11
CA ILE A 163 -11.11 9.41 3.32
C ILE A 163 -10.82 9.69 1.83
N ASP A 164 -11.21 10.86 1.33
CA ASP A 164 -11.04 11.24 -0.07
C ASP A 164 -9.59 11.56 -0.45
N TYR A 165 -8.69 11.64 0.54
CA TYR A 165 -7.28 11.89 0.27
C TYR A 165 -6.57 10.58 -0.12
N GLN A 166 -6.77 10.16 -1.39
CA GLN A 166 -6.25 8.91 -1.94
C GLN A 166 -5.03 9.09 -2.85
N MET A 167 -4.63 10.34 -3.12
CA MET A 167 -3.48 10.64 -3.97
C MET A 167 -2.87 11.99 -3.60
N ARG A 168 -1.63 12.23 -4.09
CA ARG A 168 -0.96 13.54 -4.05
C ARG A 168 -0.52 13.91 -5.45
N VAL A 169 -0.98 15.07 -5.93
CA VAL A 169 -0.59 15.61 -7.22
C VAL A 169 0.54 16.62 -7.05
N TYR A 170 1.63 16.40 -7.76
CA TYR A 170 2.74 17.33 -7.92
C TYR A 170 2.52 18.11 -9.20
N GLY A 171 2.29 19.42 -9.10
CA GLY A 171 2.22 20.31 -10.25
C GLY A 171 3.56 20.37 -11.02
N LYS A 172 3.52 20.89 -12.24
CA LYS A 172 4.72 21.06 -13.08
C LYS A 172 5.82 21.82 -12.32
N GLY A 173 7.02 21.23 -12.27
CA GLY A 173 8.18 21.76 -11.54
C GLY A 173 8.24 21.39 -10.04
N ASN A 174 7.24 20.68 -9.50
CA ASN A 174 7.20 20.34 -8.08
C ASN A 174 7.79 18.94 -7.77
N MET A 175 8.06 18.13 -8.77
CA MET A 175 8.87 16.92 -8.63
C MET A 175 10.21 17.15 -9.32
N LEU A 176 11.30 17.18 -8.57
CA LEU A 176 12.62 17.61 -9.06
C LEU A 176 13.17 16.70 -10.16
N SER A 177 12.90 15.39 -10.09
CA SER A 177 13.32 14.42 -11.10
C SER A 177 12.48 14.48 -12.38
N GLN A 178 11.28 15.08 -12.34
CA GLN A 178 10.29 15.12 -13.42
C GLN A 178 9.74 16.54 -13.66
N PRO A 179 10.60 17.57 -13.85
CA PRO A 179 10.19 18.98 -13.78
C PRO A 179 9.24 19.43 -14.89
N GLN A 180 9.14 18.67 -15.99
CA GLN A 180 8.27 19.00 -17.12
C GLN A 180 6.86 18.44 -16.97
N TYR A 181 6.67 17.47 -16.09
CA TYR A 181 5.45 16.72 -15.93
C TYR A 181 4.60 17.22 -14.76
N VAL A 182 3.30 16.97 -14.83
CA VAL A 182 2.44 16.81 -13.65
C VAL A 182 2.53 15.36 -13.25
N VAL A 183 2.82 15.11 -11.97
CA VAL A 183 3.00 13.77 -11.43
C VAL A 183 1.98 13.53 -10.34
N VAL A 184 1.45 12.32 -10.24
CA VAL A 184 0.61 11.90 -9.12
C VAL A 184 1.17 10.63 -8.48
N ASN A 185 1.14 10.58 -7.16
CA ASN A 185 1.34 9.37 -6.36
C ASN A 185 -0.03 8.92 -5.84
N VAL A 186 -0.41 7.69 -6.13
CA VAL A 186 -1.68 7.06 -5.74
C VAL A 186 -1.41 6.01 -4.68
N TRP A 187 -2.07 6.11 -3.50
CA TRP A 187 -1.73 5.26 -2.37
C TRP A 187 -2.09 3.79 -2.60
N ASP A 188 -3.37 3.54 -2.80
CA ASP A 188 -3.98 2.20 -2.86
C ASP A 188 -4.17 1.75 -4.31
N TRP A 189 -3.05 1.71 -5.04
CA TRP A 189 -3.04 1.32 -6.45
C TRP A 189 -2.82 -0.19 -6.62
N ASP A 190 -3.56 -0.78 -7.56
CA ASP A 190 -3.33 -2.09 -8.13
C ASP A 190 -3.59 -2.06 -9.65
N PRO A 191 -3.27 -3.15 -10.41
CA PRO A 191 -3.45 -3.17 -11.86
C PRO A 191 -4.88 -3.02 -12.38
N SER A 192 -5.90 -3.13 -11.53
CA SER A 192 -7.32 -2.92 -11.92
C SER A 192 -7.72 -1.45 -11.85
N CYS A 193 -6.93 -0.61 -11.17
CA CYS A 193 -7.16 0.81 -11.03
C CYS A 193 -6.84 1.59 -12.30
N LYS A 194 -7.45 2.79 -12.45
CA LYS A 194 -7.16 3.70 -13.56
C LYS A 194 -6.73 5.07 -13.04
N VAL A 195 -5.75 5.65 -13.70
CA VAL A 195 -5.29 7.02 -13.44
C VAL A 195 -5.36 7.80 -14.74
N GLU A 196 -6.37 8.64 -14.86
CA GLU A 196 -6.67 9.44 -16.05
C GLU A 196 -6.44 10.93 -15.76
N TRP A 197 -6.37 11.74 -16.80
CA TRP A 197 -6.20 13.16 -16.64
C TRP A 197 -6.99 13.99 -17.65
N LEU A 198 -7.30 15.21 -17.24
CA LEU A 198 -7.93 16.21 -18.10
C LEU A 198 -7.01 17.44 -18.13
N GLN A 199 -6.90 18.05 -19.31
CA GLN A 199 -6.27 19.36 -19.49
C GLN A 199 -7.36 20.38 -19.81
N ASP A 200 -7.48 21.41 -18.98
CA ASP A 200 -8.48 22.49 -19.13
C ASP A 200 -9.93 21.96 -19.31
N GLY A 201 -10.24 20.84 -18.62
CA GLY A 201 -11.53 20.15 -18.68
C GLY A 201 -11.68 19.17 -19.84
N GLN A 202 -10.74 19.07 -20.77
CA GLN A 202 -10.75 18.09 -21.86
C GLN A 202 -10.04 16.82 -21.44
N ALA A 203 -10.70 15.66 -21.61
CA ALA A 203 -10.12 14.34 -21.31
C ALA A 203 -8.95 14.03 -22.27
N MET A 204 -7.84 13.61 -21.69
CA MET A 204 -6.58 13.30 -22.40
C MET A 204 -6.24 11.80 -22.38
N GLY A 205 -6.99 10.99 -21.63
CA GLY A 205 -6.75 9.56 -21.46
C GLY A 205 -5.97 9.23 -20.20
N GLU A 206 -5.32 8.06 -20.20
CA GLU A 206 -4.56 7.56 -19.05
C GLU A 206 -3.21 8.27 -18.90
N MET A 207 -2.77 8.44 -17.65
CA MET A 207 -1.42 8.91 -17.34
C MET A 207 -0.40 7.78 -17.51
N GLU A 208 0.82 8.14 -17.88
CA GLU A 208 1.94 7.20 -18.01
C GLU A 208 2.43 6.76 -16.62
N LYS A 209 2.37 5.46 -16.33
CA LYS A 209 2.95 4.88 -15.11
C LYS A 209 4.49 4.83 -15.23
N PHE A 210 5.19 5.18 -14.16
CA PHE A 210 6.64 5.10 -14.10
C PHE A 210 7.13 4.79 -12.69
N VAL A 211 8.41 4.48 -12.55
CA VAL A 211 9.06 4.18 -11.27
C VAL A 211 10.10 5.24 -10.98
N ASP A 212 9.99 5.86 -9.81
CA ASP A 212 10.94 6.88 -9.33
C ASP A 212 10.80 7.01 -7.79
N VAL A 213 11.69 7.80 -7.17
CA VAL A 213 11.55 8.17 -5.76
C VAL A 213 10.47 9.25 -5.63
N ASP A 214 9.51 9.04 -4.73
CA ASP A 214 8.48 10.05 -4.45
C ASP A 214 9.10 11.34 -3.89
N GLU A 215 8.64 12.50 -4.36
CA GLU A 215 9.20 13.80 -3.99
C GLU A 215 9.03 14.13 -2.49
N ALA A 216 7.87 13.80 -1.89
CA ALA A 216 7.67 14.06 -0.47
C ALA A 216 8.55 13.15 0.40
N TYR A 217 8.78 11.91 -0.04
CA TYR A 217 9.74 11.03 0.62
C TYR A 217 11.17 11.54 0.43
N ALA A 218 11.58 11.91 -0.77
CA ALA A 218 12.90 12.48 -1.05
C ALA A 218 13.17 13.73 -0.20
N ALA A 219 12.22 14.67 -0.17
CA ALA A 219 12.30 15.88 0.63
C ALA A 219 12.43 15.58 2.13
N SER A 220 11.68 14.59 2.66
CA SER A 220 11.75 14.16 4.06
C SER A 220 13.11 13.61 4.46
N LYS A 221 13.91 13.16 3.48
CA LYS A 221 15.27 12.61 3.65
C LYS A 221 16.35 13.57 3.17
N GLY A 222 15.99 14.80 2.77
CA GLY A 222 16.93 15.79 2.25
C GLY A 222 17.54 15.40 0.91
N HIS A 223 16.75 14.74 0.04
CA HIS A 223 17.14 14.31 -1.33
C HIS A 223 18.45 13.50 -1.37
N LYS A 224 18.64 12.60 -0.42
CA LYS A 224 19.81 11.72 -0.40
C LYS A 224 19.75 10.71 -1.53
N GLU A 225 20.91 10.23 -1.95
CA GLU A 225 21.01 9.09 -2.86
C GLU A 225 20.58 7.77 -2.20
N GLY A 226 20.22 6.78 -3.02
CA GLY A 226 19.87 5.43 -2.55
C GLY A 226 18.51 5.33 -1.84
N LEU A 227 17.61 6.27 -2.08
CA LEU A 227 16.23 6.18 -1.57
C LEU A 227 15.42 5.16 -2.36
N THR A 228 14.45 4.54 -1.71
CA THR A 228 13.54 3.56 -2.33
C THR A 228 12.64 4.23 -3.34
N ALA A 229 12.64 3.70 -4.56
CA ALA A 229 11.71 4.11 -5.61
C ALA A 229 10.32 3.47 -5.39
N THR A 230 9.30 4.04 -6.01
CA THR A 230 7.93 3.54 -5.96
C THR A 230 7.33 3.40 -7.36
N GLY A 231 6.53 2.36 -7.56
CA GLY A 231 5.73 2.12 -8.75
C GLY A 231 4.31 2.71 -8.68
N HIS A 232 4.02 3.57 -7.72
CA HIS A 232 2.71 4.23 -7.55
C HIS A 232 2.62 5.57 -8.26
N LEU A 233 3.63 5.93 -9.06
CA LEU A 233 3.74 7.22 -9.73
C LEU A 233 3.20 7.15 -11.16
N PHE A 234 2.47 8.19 -11.51
CA PHE A 234 1.95 8.43 -12.86
C PHE A 234 2.27 9.85 -13.29
N ARG A 235 2.50 10.07 -14.58
CA ARG A 235 2.85 11.38 -15.10
C ARG A 235 2.08 11.71 -16.37
N ALA A 236 1.84 13.01 -16.57
CA ALA A 236 1.29 13.59 -17.79
C ALA A 236 2.12 14.79 -18.20
N LEU A 237 2.33 14.95 -19.50
CA LEU A 237 3.02 16.11 -20.06
C LEU A 237 2.00 17.15 -20.54
N PRO A 238 1.77 18.25 -19.77
CA PRO A 238 0.86 19.29 -20.19
C PRO A 238 1.37 20.02 -21.44
N SER A 239 0.45 20.48 -22.28
CA SER A 239 0.81 21.41 -23.37
C SER A 239 1.36 22.74 -22.83
N SER A 240 2.01 23.52 -23.68
CA SER A 240 2.65 24.78 -23.26
C SER A 240 1.63 25.86 -22.85
N ASP A 241 0.38 25.75 -23.28
CA ASP A 241 -0.73 26.68 -23.06
C ASP A 241 -1.74 26.17 -22.02
N ALA A 242 -1.50 24.97 -21.45
CA ALA A 242 -2.34 24.39 -20.39
C ALA A 242 -2.46 25.34 -19.19
N LYS A 243 -3.68 25.49 -18.69
CA LYS A 243 -4.00 26.32 -17.51
C LYS A 243 -4.24 25.48 -16.26
N SER A 244 -4.85 24.31 -16.44
CA SER A 244 -5.17 23.40 -15.35
C SER A 244 -5.04 21.95 -15.78
N ILE A 245 -4.65 21.09 -14.83
CA ILE A 245 -4.67 19.64 -14.98
C ILE A 245 -5.51 19.08 -13.85
N THR A 246 -6.51 18.28 -14.20
CA THR A 246 -7.26 17.46 -13.25
C THR A 246 -6.82 16.02 -13.40
N VAL A 247 -6.38 15.42 -12.30
CA VAL A 247 -6.09 13.97 -12.22
C VAL A 247 -7.31 13.28 -11.65
N VAL A 248 -7.73 12.18 -12.28
CA VAL A 248 -8.85 11.32 -11.87
C VAL A 248 -8.30 9.93 -11.57
N PHE A 249 -8.33 9.54 -10.31
CA PHE A 249 -8.03 8.18 -9.88
C PHE A 249 -9.34 7.41 -9.72
N THR A 250 -9.48 6.30 -10.41
CA THR A 250 -10.58 5.34 -10.22
C THR A 250 -10.01 4.09 -9.58
N ASN A 251 -10.45 3.78 -8.35
CA ASN A 251 -9.98 2.61 -7.62
C ASN A 251 -10.61 1.30 -8.14
N HIS A 252 -10.18 0.16 -7.62
CA HIS A 252 -10.67 -1.17 -7.98
C HIS A 252 -12.16 -1.40 -7.68
N PHE A 253 -12.81 -0.53 -6.88
CA PHE A 253 -14.26 -0.55 -6.63
C PHE A 253 -15.05 0.40 -7.57
N GLY A 254 -14.37 1.10 -8.48
CA GLY A 254 -14.97 2.08 -9.38
C GLY A 254 -15.25 3.44 -8.74
N GLU A 255 -14.78 3.69 -7.52
CA GLU A 255 -14.87 4.97 -6.84
C GLU A 255 -13.85 5.96 -7.43
N LYS A 256 -14.27 7.22 -7.62
CA LYS A 256 -13.44 8.24 -8.26
C LYS A 256 -13.00 9.31 -7.27
N TYR A 257 -11.71 9.64 -7.37
CA TYR A 257 -11.06 10.71 -6.62
C TYR A 257 -10.43 11.69 -7.60
N GLU A 258 -10.67 12.98 -7.40
CA GLU A 258 -10.21 14.02 -8.32
C GLU A 258 -9.38 15.07 -7.59
N GLN A 259 -8.31 15.51 -8.23
CA GLN A 259 -7.51 16.63 -7.76
C GLN A 259 -7.07 17.50 -8.95
N THR A 260 -7.34 18.81 -8.86
CA THR A 260 -6.96 19.78 -9.87
C THR A 260 -5.76 20.60 -9.42
N VAL A 261 -4.77 20.76 -10.28
CA VAL A 261 -3.65 21.68 -10.11
C VAL A 261 -3.63 22.71 -11.23
N LEU A 262 -3.32 23.95 -10.88
CA LEU A 262 -3.15 25.01 -11.85
C LEU A 262 -1.73 24.96 -12.42
N ILE A 263 -1.60 25.07 -13.73
CA ILE A 263 -0.32 25.23 -14.41
C ILE A 263 -0.05 26.72 -14.46
N SER A 264 0.74 27.24 -13.51
CA SER A 264 1.15 28.63 -13.55
C SER A 264 2.26 28.87 -14.58
N ASN A 265 2.13 29.96 -15.31
CA ASN A 265 3.26 30.52 -16.07
C ASN A 265 4.44 30.73 -15.09
N PRO A 266 5.71 30.43 -15.43
CA PRO A 266 6.85 30.40 -14.49
C PRO A 266 7.13 31.71 -13.73
N LYS A 267 6.28 32.71 -13.87
CA LYS A 267 6.33 33.98 -13.14
C LYS A 267 5.42 34.09 -11.91
N VAL A 268 4.59 33.08 -11.59
CA VAL A 268 3.63 33.11 -10.47
C VAL A 268 3.78 31.86 -9.63
N LYS A 269 4.07 32.02 -8.32
CA LYS A 269 4.16 30.89 -7.36
C LYS A 269 2.82 30.16 -7.24
N THR A 270 2.84 28.84 -7.33
CA THR A 270 1.69 27.93 -7.27
C THR A 270 0.90 28.11 -5.96
N GLN A 271 -0.39 28.43 -6.06
CA GLN A 271 -1.33 28.28 -4.95
C GLN A 271 -1.99 26.90 -5.05
N ILE A 272 -1.77 26.07 -4.02
CA ILE A 272 -2.50 24.80 -3.85
C ILE A 272 -3.90 25.17 -3.34
N ILE A 273 -4.91 25.00 -4.17
CA ILE A 273 -6.31 25.07 -3.73
C ILE A 273 -6.69 23.69 -3.21
N ALA A 274 -6.48 23.48 -1.89
CA ALA A 274 -7.07 22.34 -1.21
C ALA A 274 -8.57 22.65 -1.02
N HIS A 275 -9.45 21.85 -1.59
CA HIS A 275 -10.85 21.87 -1.17
C HIS A 275 -10.91 21.44 0.30
N ARG A 276 -11.21 22.41 1.17
CA ARG A 276 -11.55 22.14 2.58
C ARG A 276 -12.94 21.48 2.58
N GLY A 277 -12.98 20.17 2.61
CA GLY A 277 -14.13 19.43 3.11
C GLY A 277 -14.16 19.57 4.62
N TYR A 278 -15.24 20.10 5.15
CA TYR A 278 -15.48 20.24 6.59
C TYR A 278 -15.75 18.87 7.22
N TRP A 279 -15.06 18.62 8.35
CA TRP A 279 -15.31 17.67 9.47
C TRP A 279 -15.71 16.23 9.13
#